data_deb38fb25fc80a9c1dddbbb6e5fbc270
#
_entry.id   deb38fb25fc80a9c1dddbbb6e5fbc270
#
_cell.length_a   1.000
_cell.length_b   1.000
_cell.length_c   1.000
_cell.angle_alpha   90.00
_cell.angle_beta   90.00
_cell.angle_gamma   90.00
#
_symmetry.space_group_name_H-M   'P 1'
#
loop_
_entity.id
_entity.type
_entity.pdbx_description
1 polymer ?
#
loop_
_entity_poly.entity_id
_entity_poly.type
_entity_poly.pdbx_seq_one_letter_code
_entity_poly.pdbx_strand_id
1 'polypeptide(L)'
;MDLAIMIEGQNGLNWQRWQRLARAVEDLGFAGLYRSDHYTNAEPPDLDSLELWVSLTWLASHTQRLEFGPLVSPVSFRQPTMTARMAAAVDDLSGGRLTLGLGAGWQEREHTNYGWDLLDIARRFQRFEEGLTIIAHLLRSDTPFDFDGEYYKVREAVLLPRPARPGGPPILIGGSGPKRTLPLAARWADEWNAVFIPPARFRELNARLNELLEVQGRAPGSVRRSLMHGIVFGRDEAEVRRKLGNRSRASLEARGILIGTAHEIVEQLGRYAEAGVQRLMLQWLDLDDLDRLEALAHGVLRQLQ
;
A
#
# COMPACT_ATOMS: atom_id res chain seq x y z
N MET A 1 0.77 17.29 2.93
CA MET A 1 0.87 15.80 3.05
C MET A 1 -0.42 15.19 2.52
N ASP A 2 -0.33 14.22 1.61
CA ASP A 2 -1.53 13.57 1.06
C ASP A 2 -2.15 12.60 2.06
N LEU A 3 -3.48 12.56 2.13
CA LEU A 3 -4.21 11.52 2.84
C LEU A 3 -4.91 10.59 1.86
N ALA A 4 -4.69 9.29 2.04
CA ALA A 4 -5.37 8.23 1.33
C ALA A 4 -6.07 7.29 2.31
N ILE A 5 -7.06 6.56 1.83
CA ILE A 5 -7.72 5.50 2.58
C ILE A 5 -7.09 4.16 2.18
N MET A 6 -6.83 3.32 3.17
CA MET A 6 -6.43 1.93 3.00
C MET A 6 -7.45 1.01 3.64
N ILE A 7 -7.84 -0.04 2.95
CA ILE A 7 -8.77 -1.04 3.47
C ILE A 7 -8.19 -2.44 3.42
N GLU A 8 -8.62 -3.26 4.38
CA GLU A 8 -8.33 -4.69 4.38
C GLU A 8 -9.40 -5.42 3.56
N GLY A 9 -9.02 -5.92 2.38
CA GLY A 9 -9.96 -6.58 1.46
C GLY A 9 -10.66 -7.80 2.08
N GLN A 10 -9.94 -8.56 2.91
CA GLN A 10 -10.43 -9.74 3.61
C GLN A 10 -11.40 -9.44 4.77
N ASN A 11 -11.65 -8.17 5.09
CA ASN A 11 -12.59 -7.76 6.14
C ASN A 11 -14.03 -7.63 5.65
N GLY A 12 -14.47 -8.50 4.75
CA GLY A 12 -15.83 -8.53 4.26
C GLY A 12 -16.07 -7.64 3.05
N LEU A 13 -15.03 -7.39 2.24
CA LEU A 13 -15.18 -6.60 1.03
C LEU A 13 -15.92 -7.39 -0.04
N ASN A 14 -17.12 -6.93 -0.39
CA ASN A 14 -17.90 -7.38 -1.53
C ASN A 14 -18.13 -6.22 -2.52
N TRP A 15 -18.75 -6.49 -3.66
CA TRP A 15 -18.96 -5.48 -4.71
C TRP A 15 -19.76 -4.28 -4.24
N GLN A 16 -20.80 -4.47 -3.44
CA GLN A 16 -21.64 -3.38 -2.94
C GLN A 16 -20.83 -2.42 -2.05
N ARG A 17 -20.05 -2.95 -1.11
CA ARG A 17 -19.17 -2.16 -0.23
C ARG A 17 -18.08 -1.45 -1.03
N TRP A 18 -17.44 -2.17 -1.96
CA TRP A 18 -16.38 -1.61 -2.79
C TRP A 18 -16.84 -0.40 -3.61
N GLN A 19 -17.98 -0.55 -4.28
CA GLN A 19 -18.56 0.50 -5.12
C GLN A 19 -18.97 1.74 -4.32
N ARG A 20 -19.59 1.55 -3.14
CA ARG A 20 -19.96 2.66 -2.26
C ARG A 20 -18.75 3.38 -1.71
N LEU A 21 -17.76 2.63 -1.22
CA LEU A 21 -16.55 3.19 -0.62
C LEU A 21 -15.72 3.95 -1.66
N ALA A 22 -15.53 3.40 -2.85
CA ALA A 22 -14.76 4.05 -3.92
C ALA A 22 -15.35 5.42 -4.29
N ARG A 23 -16.67 5.51 -4.46
CA ARG A 23 -17.37 6.77 -4.73
C ARG A 23 -17.20 7.76 -3.57
N ALA A 24 -17.46 7.29 -2.34
CA ALA A 24 -17.32 8.16 -1.15
C ALA A 24 -15.90 8.71 -1.01
N VAL A 25 -14.86 7.88 -1.15
CA VAL A 25 -13.46 8.31 -1.04
C VAL A 25 -13.10 9.34 -2.13
N GLU A 26 -13.60 9.15 -3.37
CA GLU A 26 -13.40 10.12 -4.44
C GLU A 26 -14.12 11.43 -4.21
N ASP A 27 -15.42 11.37 -3.88
CA ASP A 27 -16.27 12.55 -3.67
C ASP A 27 -15.80 13.39 -2.47
N LEU A 28 -15.32 12.73 -1.42
CA LEU A 28 -14.80 13.38 -0.21
C LEU A 28 -13.42 14.05 -0.39
N GLY A 29 -12.73 13.78 -1.48
CA GLY A 29 -11.49 14.48 -1.80
C GLY A 29 -10.21 13.81 -1.28
N PHE A 30 -10.24 12.56 -0.82
CA PHE A 30 -9.02 11.83 -0.49
C PHE A 30 -8.11 11.67 -1.72
N ALA A 31 -6.79 11.61 -1.49
CA ALA A 31 -5.80 11.48 -2.56
C ALA A 31 -5.82 10.10 -3.22
N GLY A 32 -6.23 9.06 -2.51
CA GLY A 32 -6.25 7.71 -3.05
C GLY A 32 -7.00 6.69 -2.21
N LEU A 33 -7.23 5.52 -2.82
CA LEU A 33 -7.83 4.34 -2.19
C LEU A 33 -6.95 3.12 -2.45
N TYR A 34 -6.39 2.59 -1.40
CA TYR A 34 -5.52 1.41 -1.44
C TYR A 34 -6.17 0.23 -0.73
N ARG A 35 -5.78 -0.99 -1.09
CA ARG A 35 -6.28 -2.18 -0.41
C ARG A 35 -5.24 -3.27 -0.29
N SER A 36 -5.38 -4.11 0.76
CA SER A 36 -4.61 -5.33 0.88
C SER A 36 -4.97 -6.35 -0.21
N ASP A 37 -4.02 -7.24 -0.49
CA ASP A 37 -4.20 -8.41 -1.34
C ASP A 37 -4.16 -9.66 -0.45
N HIS A 38 -5.18 -9.80 0.38
CA HIS A 38 -5.39 -10.94 1.27
C HIS A 38 -6.69 -11.66 0.93
N TYR A 39 -6.70 -12.99 1.03
CA TYR A 39 -7.85 -13.85 0.79
C TYR A 39 -8.51 -14.31 2.08
N THR A 40 -7.75 -14.34 3.18
CA THR A 40 -8.24 -14.75 4.50
C THR A 40 -7.75 -13.77 5.56
N ASN A 41 -8.43 -13.74 6.70
CA ASN A 41 -7.86 -13.16 7.91
C ASN A 41 -6.71 -14.01 8.43
N ALA A 42 -5.79 -13.40 9.19
CA ALA A 42 -4.71 -14.15 9.84
C ALA A 42 -5.25 -15.20 10.83
N GLU A 43 -6.37 -14.88 11.46
CA GLU A 43 -7.13 -15.75 12.34
C GLU A 43 -8.60 -15.78 11.89
N PRO A 44 -9.31 -16.93 11.99
CA PRO A 44 -10.75 -17.01 11.72
C PRO A 44 -11.58 -16.04 12.57
N PRO A 45 -12.75 -15.64 12.09
CA PRO A 45 -13.47 -16.12 10.90
C PRO A 45 -12.99 -15.45 9.61
N ASP A 46 -13.09 -16.18 8.50
CA ASP A 46 -12.92 -15.63 7.16
C ASP A 46 -14.20 -14.92 6.73
N LEU A 47 -14.03 -13.81 6.02
CA LEU A 47 -15.11 -12.99 5.48
C LEU A 47 -14.94 -12.84 3.97
N ASP A 48 -15.90 -12.16 3.31
CA ASP A 48 -15.77 -11.84 1.88
C ASP A 48 -14.45 -11.11 1.60
N SER A 49 -13.80 -11.50 0.52
CA SER A 49 -12.61 -10.83 0.00
C SER A 49 -12.64 -10.83 -1.53
N LEU A 50 -12.97 -9.69 -2.13
CA LEU A 50 -12.91 -9.54 -3.58
C LEU A 50 -11.48 -9.76 -4.09
N GLU A 51 -11.37 -10.38 -5.27
CA GLU A 51 -10.07 -10.47 -5.94
C GLU A 51 -9.52 -9.06 -6.23
N LEU A 52 -8.23 -8.89 -5.96
CA LEU A 52 -7.57 -7.59 -6.03
C LEU A 52 -7.68 -6.96 -7.42
N TRP A 53 -7.13 -7.61 -8.44
CA TRP A 53 -6.98 -7.00 -9.78
C TRP A 53 -8.31 -6.75 -10.46
N VAL A 54 -9.29 -7.64 -10.27
CA VAL A 54 -10.66 -7.42 -10.78
C VAL A 54 -11.30 -6.21 -10.13
N SER A 55 -11.11 -6.03 -8.82
CA SER A 55 -11.64 -4.86 -8.10
C SER A 55 -10.93 -3.56 -8.50
N LEU A 56 -9.60 -3.59 -8.71
CA LEU A 56 -8.85 -2.42 -9.18
C LEU A 56 -9.17 -2.04 -10.63
N THR A 57 -9.43 -3.03 -11.51
CA THR A 57 -9.90 -2.78 -12.88
C THR A 57 -11.23 -2.04 -12.88
N TRP A 58 -12.16 -2.47 -12.02
CA TRP A 58 -13.43 -1.76 -11.85
C TRP A 58 -13.19 -0.31 -11.37
N LEU A 59 -12.33 -0.13 -10.37
CA LEU A 59 -12.00 1.21 -9.82
C LEU A 59 -11.40 2.13 -10.89
N ALA A 60 -10.47 1.60 -11.70
CA ALA A 60 -9.84 2.32 -12.80
C ALA A 60 -10.86 2.96 -13.76
N SER A 61 -11.97 2.25 -14.03
CA SER A 61 -13.02 2.66 -14.97
C SER A 61 -14.13 3.51 -14.35
N HIS A 62 -14.25 3.55 -13.01
CA HIS A 62 -15.38 4.18 -12.31
C HIS A 62 -14.96 5.35 -11.41
N THR A 63 -13.70 5.72 -11.44
CA THR A 63 -13.15 6.90 -10.76
C THR A 63 -12.34 7.74 -11.74
N GLN A 64 -12.14 9.03 -11.43
CA GLN A 64 -11.46 9.98 -12.33
C GLN A 64 -10.15 10.51 -11.74
N ARG A 65 -10.07 10.61 -10.41
CA ARG A 65 -9.00 11.33 -9.73
C ARG A 65 -8.19 10.47 -8.76
N LEU A 66 -8.83 9.50 -8.10
CA LEU A 66 -8.17 8.69 -7.08
C LEU A 66 -6.92 7.99 -7.62
N GLU A 67 -5.80 8.17 -6.96
CA GLU A 67 -4.69 7.21 -7.04
C GLU A 67 -5.09 5.93 -6.29
N PHE A 68 -4.65 4.79 -6.75
CA PHE A 68 -5.03 3.53 -6.13
C PHE A 68 -4.00 2.42 -6.38
N GLY A 69 -4.11 1.35 -5.64
CA GLY A 69 -3.25 0.18 -5.85
C GLY A 69 -3.32 -0.84 -4.72
N PRO A 70 -2.61 -1.96 -4.89
CA PRO A 70 -2.38 -2.89 -3.80
C PRO A 70 -1.50 -2.27 -2.71
N LEU A 71 -1.79 -2.57 -1.45
CA LEU A 71 -0.94 -2.23 -0.31
C LEU A 71 -0.81 -3.43 0.64
N VAL A 72 -0.03 -4.42 0.29
CA VAL A 72 0.69 -4.63 -0.97
C VAL A 72 0.36 -6.02 -1.53
N SER A 73 0.60 -6.24 -2.85
CA SER A 73 0.47 -7.57 -3.45
C SER A 73 1.74 -8.39 -3.19
N PRO A 74 1.63 -9.57 -2.53
CA PRO A 74 2.77 -10.45 -2.33
C PRO A 74 3.21 -11.10 -3.65
N VAL A 75 4.52 -11.15 -3.90
CA VAL A 75 5.05 -11.81 -5.11
C VAL A 75 4.80 -13.33 -5.12
N SER A 76 4.42 -13.91 -3.98
CA SER A 76 4.06 -15.33 -3.86
C SER A 76 2.73 -15.69 -4.54
N PHE A 77 1.83 -14.73 -4.75
CA PHE A 77 0.49 -15.03 -5.26
C PHE A 77 0.41 -15.13 -6.78
N ARG A 78 1.33 -14.49 -7.51
CA ARG A 78 1.26 -14.42 -8.98
C ARG A 78 2.65 -14.43 -9.60
N GLN A 79 2.73 -14.95 -10.82
CA GLN A 79 3.96 -14.85 -11.62
C GLN A 79 4.31 -13.37 -11.88
N PRO A 80 5.58 -12.95 -11.71
CA PRO A 80 5.96 -11.55 -11.87
C PRO A 80 5.67 -10.99 -13.27
N THR A 81 5.77 -11.81 -14.31
CA THR A 81 5.40 -11.42 -15.68
C THR A 81 3.93 -11.09 -15.81
N MET A 82 3.03 -11.81 -15.13
CA MET A 82 1.61 -11.53 -15.11
C MET A 82 1.29 -10.31 -14.25
N THR A 83 2.00 -10.13 -13.12
CA THR A 83 1.86 -8.94 -12.28
C THR A 83 2.21 -7.66 -13.06
N ALA A 84 3.34 -7.67 -13.80
CA ALA A 84 3.71 -6.54 -14.66
C ALA A 84 2.65 -6.25 -15.74
N ARG A 85 2.12 -7.29 -16.38
CA ARG A 85 1.09 -7.16 -17.43
C ARG A 85 -0.22 -6.60 -16.89
N MET A 86 -0.70 -7.12 -15.76
CA MET A 86 -1.92 -6.61 -15.12
C MET A 86 -1.74 -5.16 -14.66
N ALA A 87 -0.58 -4.85 -14.06
CA ALA A 87 -0.30 -3.49 -13.60
C ALA A 87 -0.26 -2.48 -14.75
N ALA A 88 0.42 -2.78 -15.85
CA ALA A 88 0.43 -1.91 -17.02
C ALA A 88 -0.99 -1.70 -17.59
N ALA A 89 -1.75 -2.79 -17.75
CA ALA A 89 -3.11 -2.70 -18.30
C ALA A 89 -4.06 -1.87 -17.43
N VAL A 90 -4.01 -2.02 -16.11
CA VAL A 90 -4.85 -1.26 -15.17
C VAL A 90 -4.38 0.19 -15.06
N ASP A 91 -3.07 0.45 -15.13
CA ASP A 91 -2.53 1.81 -15.15
C ASP A 91 -2.98 2.56 -16.41
N ASP A 92 -2.85 1.94 -17.57
CA ASP A 92 -3.29 2.52 -18.85
C ASP A 92 -4.80 2.78 -18.86
N LEU A 93 -5.61 1.81 -18.41
CA LEU A 93 -7.06 1.94 -18.29
C LEU A 93 -7.48 3.11 -17.40
N SER A 94 -6.71 3.38 -16.36
CA SER A 94 -6.98 4.46 -15.39
C SER A 94 -6.45 5.83 -15.82
N GLY A 95 -5.71 5.92 -16.93
CA GLY A 95 -5.00 7.14 -17.33
C GLY A 95 -3.82 7.46 -16.41
N GLY A 96 -3.14 6.43 -15.86
CA GLY A 96 -1.92 6.60 -15.09
C GLY A 96 -2.13 6.85 -13.60
N ARG A 97 -3.15 6.25 -12.97
CA ARG A 97 -3.45 6.45 -11.53
C ARG A 97 -3.07 5.26 -10.63
N LEU A 98 -2.61 4.15 -11.21
CA LEU A 98 -2.17 2.99 -10.42
C LEU A 98 -0.81 3.24 -9.77
N THR A 99 -0.66 2.81 -8.53
CA THR A 99 0.61 2.58 -7.85
C THR A 99 0.74 1.09 -7.58
N LEU A 100 1.78 0.45 -8.12
CA LEU A 100 2.00 -0.99 -7.97
C LEU A 100 2.71 -1.29 -6.64
N GLY A 101 1.95 -1.55 -5.59
CA GLY A 101 2.49 -1.94 -4.29
C GLY A 101 2.85 -3.41 -4.23
N LEU A 102 4.11 -3.71 -3.89
CA LEU A 102 4.67 -5.05 -3.85
C LEU A 102 5.31 -5.36 -2.49
N GLY A 103 5.25 -6.64 -2.11
CA GLY A 103 5.83 -7.13 -0.86
C GLY A 103 6.28 -8.59 -0.95
N ALA A 104 7.04 -9.02 0.07
CA ALA A 104 7.54 -10.39 0.16
C ALA A 104 6.47 -11.41 0.60
N GLY A 105 5.34 -10.95 1.17
CA GLY A 105 4.34 -11.79 1.83
C GLY A 105 4.68 -12.06 3.29
N TRP A 106 3.67 -12.43 4.09
CA TRP A 106 3.87 -12.68 5.53
C TRP A 106 2.89 -13.69 6.14
N GLN A 107 1.65 -13.76 5.65
CA GLN A 107 0.58 -14.53 6.28
C GLN A 107 0.68 -16.01 5.92
N GLU A 108 1.08 -16.86 6.86
CA GLU A 108 1.28 -18.28 6.66
C GLU A 108 -0.05 -19.01 6.39
N ARG A 109 -1.11 -18.64 7.11
CA ARG A 109 -2.40 -19.31 7.00
C ARG A 109 -2.98 -19.27 5.58
N GLU A 110 -3.01 -18.10 4.93
CA GLU A 110 -3.54 -18.02 3.56
C GLU A 110 -2.66 -18.74 2.55
N HIS A 111 -1.33 -18.71 2.70
CA HIS A 111 -0.45 -19.48 1.83
C HIS A 111 -0.72 -20.98 1.93
N THR A 112 -0.89 -21.50 3.15
CA THR A 112 -1.26 -22.89 3.38
C THR A 112 -2.64 -23.22 2.80
N ASN A 113 -3.65 -22.38 3.04
CA ASN A 113 -5.02 -22.62 2.58
C ASN A 113 -5.14 -22.66 1.06
N TYR A 114 -4.33 -21.88 0.35
CA TYR A 114 -4.39 -21.77 -1.12
C TYR A 114 -3.25 -22.52 -1.85
N GLY A 115 -2.41 -23.24 -1.10
CA GLY A 115 -1.36 -24.07 -1.69
C GLY A 115 -0.19 -23.27 -2.25
N TRP A 116 0.10 -22.11 -1.69
CA TRP A 116 1.27 -21.31 -2.07
C TRP A 116 2.41 -21.46 -1.06
N ASP A 117 3.63 -21.49 -1.56
CA ASP A 117 4.81 -21.52 -0.72
C ASP A 117 5.09 -20.12 -0.16
N LEU A 118 5.01 -19.94 1.16
CA LEU A 118 5.44 -18.70 1.78
C LEU A 118 6.97 -18.61 1.84
N LEU A 119 7.66 -19.72 2.07
CA LEU A 119 9.09 -19.84 2.31
C LEU A 119 9.54 -19.20 3.65
N ASP A 120 10.75 -19.51 4.09
CA ASP A 120 11.41 -18.79 5.18
C ASP A 120 11.75 -17.33 4.78
N ILE A 121 12.09 -16.50 5.76
CA ILE A 121 12.31 -15.08 5.52
C ILE A 121 13.44 -14.81 4.51
N ALA A 122 14.53 -15.56 4.51
CA ALA A 122 15.65 -15.33 3.62
C ALA A 122 15.27 -15.64 2.17
N ARG A 123 14.71 -16.83 1.93
CA ARG A 123 14.27 -17.30 0.60
C ARG A 123 13.10 -16.48 0.07
N ARG A 124 12.21 -16.03 0.96
CA ARG A 124 11.10 -15.13 0.61
C ARG A 124 11.60 -13.80 0.03
N PHE A 125 12.61 -13.21 0.64
CA PHE A 125 13.20 -11.96 0.14
C PHE A 125 14.05 -12.16 -1.11
N GLN A 126 14.69 -13.31 -1.32
CA GLN A 126 15.34 -13.64 -2.60
C GLN A 126 14.30 -13.73 -3.72
N ARG A 127 13.19 -14.48 -3.50
CA ARG A 127 12.09 -14.54 -4.47
C ARG A 127 11.50 -13.17 -4.76
N PHE A 128 11.38 -12.31 -3.74
CA PHE A 128 10.88 -10.94 -3.91
C PHE A 128 11.84 -10.12 -4.79
N GLU A 129 13.14 -10.20 -4.58
CA GLU A 129 14.12 -9.47 -5.38
C GLU A 129 14.13 -9.93 -6.85
N GLU A 130 14.04 -11.25 -7.10
CA GLU A 130 13.89 -11.78 -8.46
C GLU A 130 12.61 -11.27 -9.13
N GLY A 131 11.48 -11.32 -8.41
CA GLY A 131 10.20 -10.80 -8.90
C GLY A 131 10.26 -9.30 -9.22
N LEU A 132 10.85 -8.50 -8.35
CA LEU A 132 11.06 -7.06 -8.59
C LEU A 132 11.93 -6.80 -9.82
N THR A 133 12.99 -7.58 -10.01
CA THR A 133 13.88 -7.47 -11.18
C THR A 133 13.10 -7.69 -12.46
N ILE A 134 12.29 -8.75 -12.52
CA ILE A 134 11.48 -9.07 -13.71
C ILE A 134 10.41 -8.00 -13.95
N ILE A 135 9.66 -7.62 -12.90
CA ILE A 135 8.60 -6.62 -13.01
C ILE A 135 9.15 -5.27 -13.47
N ALA A 136 10.22 -4.80 -12.82
CA ALA A 136 10.82 -3.51 -13.15
C ALA A 136 11.37 -3.48 -14.59
N HIS A 137 12.03 -4.57 -15.04
CA HIS A 137 12.51 -4.65 -16.41
C HIS A 137 11.35 -4.60 -17.41
N LEU A 138 10.33 -5.43 -17.23
CA LEU A 138 9.18 -5.48 -18.13
C LEU A 138 8.42 -4.16 -18.21
N LEU A 139 8.31 -3.42 -17.12
CA LEU A 139 7.64 -2.12 -17.11
C LEU A 139 8.50 -1.00 -17.73
N ARG A 140 9.83 -1.02 -17.50
CA ARG A 140 10.74 0.10 -17.78
C ARG A 140 11.56 -0.04 -19.06
N SER A 141 11.68 -1.25 -19.61
CA SER A 141 12.48 -1.54 -20.82
C SER A 141 11.61 -2.10 -21.94
N ASP A 142 11.95 -1.77 -23.18
CA ASP A 142 11.34 -2.28 -24.41
C ASP A 142 12.20 -3.38 -25.09
N THR A 143 13.37 -3.70 -24.51
CA THR A 143 14.23 -4.77 -25.02
C THR A 143 13.84 -6.13 -24.46
N PRO A 144 13.89 -7.21 -25.28
CA PRO A 144 13.73 -8.57 -24.78
C PRO A 144 14.69 -8.88 -23.64
N PHE A 145 14.22 -9.63 -22.65
CA PHE A 145 14.93 -9.88 -21.41
C PHE A 145 14.94 -11.35 -21.03
N ASP A 146 16.13 -11.84 -20.77
CA ASP A 146 16.37 -13.16 -20.19
C ASP A 146 16.69 -13.04 -18.71
N PHE A 147 16.06 -13.89 -17.91
CA PHE A 147 16.35 -13.98 -16.48
C PHE A 147 16.38 -15.46 -16.06
N ASP A 148 17.43 -15.88 -15.40
CA ASP A 148 17.61 -17.26 -14.93
C ASP A 148 17.92 -17.25 -13.42
N GLY A 149 16.84 -17.10 -12.62
CA GLY A 149 16.90 -17.10 -11.16
C GLY A 149 16.63 -18.46 -10.56
N GLU A 150 16.63 -18.51 -9.23
CA GLU A 150 16.26 -19.69 -8.45
C GLU A 150 14.75 -19.94 -8.48
N TYR A 151 13.95 -18.85 -8.42
CA TYR A 151 12.48 -18.92 -8.32
C TYR A 151 11.79 -18.65 -9.64
N TYR A 152 12.39 -17.85 -10.51
CA TYR A 152 11.78 -17.45 -11.77
C TYR A 152 12.75 -17.59 -12.94
N LYS A 153 12.21 -18.05 -14.07
CA LYS A 153 12.95 -18.13 -15.33
C LYS A 153 12.09 -17.55 -16.44
N VAL A 154 12.64 -16.59 -17.18
CA VAL A 154 12.01 -16.02 -18.37
C VAL A 154 13.01 -15.98 -19.52
N ARG A 155 12.51 -16.06 -20.76
CA ARG A 155 13.31 -16.00 -21.99
C ARG A 155 12.65 -15.05 -22.97
N GLU A 156 13.46 -14.17 -23.56
CA GLU A 156 13.05 -13.19 -24.55
C GLU A 156 11.77 -12.43 -24.16
N ALA A 157 11.58 -12.21 -22.84
CA ALA A 157 10.36 -11.61 -22.31
C ALA A 157 10.30 -10.12 -22.62
N VAL A 158 9.18 -9.70 -23.20
CA VAL A 158 8.87 -8.28 -23.46
C VAL A 158 7.41 -8.02 -23.10
N LEU A 159 7.13 -6.84 -22.57
CA LEU A 159 5.76 -6.41 -22.26
C LEU A 159 5.20 -5.61 -23.44
N LEU A 160 4.18 -6.17 -24.10
CA LEU A 160 3.43 -5.53 -25.17
C LEU A 160 1.92 -5.62 -24.89
N PRO A 161 1.12 -4.55 -25.10
CA PRO A 161 1.59 -3.21 -25.46
C PRO A 161 2.52 -2.61 -24.40
N ARG A 162 3.33 -1.64 -24.78
CA ARG A 162 4.13 -0.88 -23.80
C ARG A 162 3.21 -0.03 -22.94
N PRO A 163 3.54 0.17 -21.64
CA PRO A 163 2.78 1.09 -20.80
C PRO A 163 2.69 2.48 -21.44
N ALA A 164 1.52 3.10 -21.42
CA ALA A 164 1.33 4.47 -21.92
C ALA A 164 2.10 5.48 -21.06
N ARG A 165 2.17 5.24 -19.76
CA ARG A 165 3.06 5.99 -18.86
C ARG A 165 4.51 5.54 -19.07
N PRO A 166 5.45 6.43 -19.40
CA PRO A 166 6.87 6.07 -19.49
C PRO A 166 7.38 5.44 -18.19
N GLY A 167 7.94 4.23 -18.27
CA GLY A 167 8.39 3.46 -17.11
C GLY A 167 7.30 2.66 -16.39
N GLY A 168 6.05 2.74 -16.85
CA GLY A 168 4.89 2.06 -16.24
C GLY A 168 4.43 2.69 -14.92
N PRO A 169 3.55 2.01 -14.18
CA PRO A 169 3.10 2.48 -12.88
C PRO A 169 4.24 2.56 -11.87
N PRO A 170 4.24 3.56 -10.95
CA PRO A 170 5.21 3.63 -9.87
C PRO A 170 5.21 2.35 -9.03
N ILE A 171 6.39 1.85 -8.70
CA ILE A 171 6.56 0.68 -7.83
C ILE A 171 6.64 1.16 -6.39
N LEU A 172 5.68 0.72 -5.57
CA LEU A 172 5.70 0.91 -4.14
C LEU A 172 6.22 -0.36 -3.46
N ILE A 173 7.19 -0.23 -2.55
CA ILE A 173 7.67 -1.34 -1.72
C ILE A 173 7.23 -1.13 -0.28
N GLY A 174 6.44 -2.08 0.23
CA GLY A 174 5.90 -2.05 1.59
C GLY A 174 6.79 -2.76 2.62
N GLY A 175 6.87 -2.16 3.80
CA GLY A 175 7.54 -2.72 4.97
C GLY A 175 8.57 -1.81 5.62
N SER A 176 8.84 -2.07 6.91
CA SER A 176 9.71 -1.24 7.77
C SER A 176 11.06 -1.92 8.10
N GLY A 177 11.44 -2.98 7.37
CA GLY A 177 12.65 -3.75 7.64
C GLY A 177 13.94 -3.07 7.16
N PRO A 178 14.84 -2.63 8.07
CA PRO A 178 16.04 -1.88 7.67
C PRO A 178 17.08 -2.72 6.90
N LYS A 179 17.09 -4.04 7.12
CA LYS A 179 18.11 -4.94 6.55
C LYS A 179 17.74 -5.55 5.20
N ARG A 180 16.45 -5.64 4.87
CA ARG A 180 15.97 -6.29 3.66
C ARG A 180 15.06 -5.37 2.83
N THR A 181 14.03 -4.78 3.45
CA THR A 181 13.07 -3.95 2.73
C THR A 181 13.69 -2.66 2.23
N LEU A 182 14.41 -1.91 3.08
CA LEU A 182 15.00 -0.63 2.67
C LEU A 182 16.05 -0.76 1.55
N PRO A 183 16.95 -1.76 1.52
CA PRO A 183 17.83 -1.96 0.36
C PRO A 183 17.08 -2.20 -0.95
N LEU A 184 15.99 -3.00 -0.93
CA LEU A 184 15.16 -3.20 -2.11
C LEU A 184 14.41 -1.92 -2.50
N ALA A 185 13.90 -1.18 -1.52
CA ALA A 185 13.26 0.12 -1.78
C ALA A 185 14.24 1.12 -2.40
N ALA A 186 15.47 1.20 -1.90
CA ALA A 186 16.50 2.07 -2.45
C ALA A 186 16.87 1.72 -3.91
N ARG A 187 16.80 0.44 -4.26
CA ARG A 187 17.15 -0.02 -5.62
C ARG A 187 15.98 0.11 -6.59
N TRP A 188 14.77 -0.24 -6.20
CA TRP A 188 13.66 -0.49 -7.11
C TRP A 188 12.47 0.46 -6.96
N ALA A 189 12.23 1.03 -5.75
CA ALA A 189 11.00 1.74 -5.47
C ALA A 189 10.97 3.16 -6.05
N ASP A 190 9.77 3.57 -6.44
CA ASP A 190 9.37 4.96 -6.64
C ASP A 190 8.63 5.49 -5.40
N GLU A 191 8.08 4.58 -4.57
CA GLU A 191 7.49 4.89 -3.27
C GLU A 191 7.88 3.83 -2.23
N TRP A 192 8.31 4.24 -1.03
CA TRP A 192 8.48 3.37 0.11
C TRP A 192 7.35 3.59 1.11
N ASN A 193 6.66 2.50 1.49
CA ASN A 193 5.59 2.53 2.47
C ASN A 193 5.99 1.81 3.75
N ALA A 194 6.13 2.57 4.83
CA ALA A 194 6.29 2.02 6.17
C ALA A 194 4.94 1.62 6.79
N VAL A 195 4.95 0.80 7.84
CA VAL A 195 3.74 0.23 8.44
C VAL A 195 3.80 0.30 9.95
N PHE A 196 2.81 0.91 10.60
CA PHE A 196 2.60 0.92 12.05
C PHE A 196 3.84 1.29 12.88
N ILE A 197 4.48 2.41 12.58
CA ILE A 197 5.64 2.90 13.33
C ILE A 197 5.44 4.36 13.78
N PRO A 198 5.94 4.74 14.97
CA PRO A 198 5.83 6.13 15.46
C PRO A 198 6.75 7.08 14.66
N PRO A 199 6.51 8.42 14.74
CA PRO A 199 7.26 9.43 13.96
C PRO A 199 8.78 9.35 14.16
N ALA A 200 9.25 9.10 15.37
CA ALA A 200 10.67 8.96 15.65
C ALA A 200 11.30 7.79 14.87
N ARG A 201 10.63 6.64 14.87
CA ARG A 201 11.11 5.46 14.12
C ARG A 201 11.04 5.68 12.61
N PHE A 202 10.02 6.38 12.13
CA PHE A 202 9.94 6.75 10.72
C PHE A 202 11.13 7.62 10.30
N ARG A 203 11.48 8.64 11.09
CA ARG A 203 12.63 9.51 10.84
C ARG A 203 13.94 8.74 10.73
N GLU A 204 14.18 7.79 11.64
CA GLU A 204 15.39 6.92 11.60
C GLU A 204 15.44 6.09 10.31
N LEU A 205 14.34 5.44 9.92
CA LEU A 205 14.29 4.62 8.71
C LEU A 205 14.37 5.47 7.44
N ASN A 206 13.79 6.67 7.46
CA ASN A 206 13.89 7.62 6.35
C ASN A 206 15.34 8.08 6.14
N ALA A 207 16.07 8.41 7.22
CA ALA A 207 17.50 8.72 7.14
C ALA A 207 18.29 7.53 6.56
N ARG A 208 18.01 6.32 7.05
CA ARG A 208 18.64 5.10 6.52
C ARG A 208 18.34 4.86 5.03
N LEU A 209 17.12 5.14 4.59
CA LEU A 209 16.77 5.04 3.18
C LEU A 209 17.55 6.05 2.33
N ASN A 210 17.75 7.29 2.82
CA ASN A 210 18.57 8.29 2.11
C ASN A 210 20.01 7.80 1.89
N GLU A 211 20.66 7.26 2.94
CA GLU A 211 22.02 6.68 2.82
C GLU A 211 22.05 5.57 1.76
N LEU A 212 21.05 4.69 1.75
CA LEU A 212 20.98 3.60 0.78
C LEU A 212 20.74 4.10 -0.65
N LEU A 213 19.94 5.16 -0.83
CA LEU A 213 19.72 5.79 -2.13
C LEU A 213 21.01 6.40 -2.67
N GLU A 214 21.78 7.09 -1.84
CA GLU A 214 23.10 7.64 -2.21
C GLU A 214 24.06 6.54 -2.69
N VAL A 215 24.11 5.39 -1.98
CA VAL A 215 24.89 4.22 -2.41
C VAL A 215 24.44 3.69 -3.77
N GLN A 216 23.15 3.80 -4.10
CA GLN A 216 22.60 3.41 -5.41
C GLN A 216 22.74 4.52 -6.48
N GLY A 217 23.38 5.65 -6.18
CA GLY A 217 23.47 6.80 -7.08
C GLY A 217 22.12 7.50 -7.34
N ARG A 218 21.15 7.32 -6.44
CA ARG A 218 19.81 7.92 -6.54
C ARG A 218 19.65 9.10 -5.59
N ALA A 219 19.01 10.16 -6.08
CA ALA A 219 18.71 11.31 -5.23
C ALA A 219 17.73 10.90 -4.09
N PRO A 220 17.90 11.42 -2.85
CA PRO A 220 16.98 11.15 -1.73
C PRO A 220 15.52 11.43 -2.07
N GLY A 221 15.22 12.47 -2.85
CA GLY A 221 13.88 12.82 -3.30
C GLY A 221 13.28 11.94 -4.41
N SER A 222 14.05 10.98 -4.97
CA SER A 222 13.57 10.10 -6.05
C SER A 222 12.58 9.02 -5.60
N VAL A 223 12.41 8.83 -4.30
CA VAL A 223 11.46 7.88 -3.72
C VAL A 223 10.49 8.63 -2.83
N ARG A 224 9.18 8.51 -3.08
CA ARG A 224 8.15 9.06 -2.20
C ARG A 224 8.13 8.33 -0.87
N ARG A 225 7.86 9.03 0.23
CA ARG A 225 7.74 8.48 1.58
C ARG A 225 6.29 8.39 1.97
N SER A 226 5.78 7.18 2.13
CA SER A 226 4.44 6.95 2.64
C SER A 226 4.41 6.06 3.87
N LEU A 227 3.30 6.09 4.56
CA LEU A 227 3.11 5.35 5.80
C LEU A 227 1.67 4.86 5.91
N MET A 228 1.47 3.58 6.21
CA MET A 228 0.16 3.04 6.54
C MET A 228 -0.01 2.98 8.06
N HIS A 229 -1.11 3.56 8.55
CA HIS A 229 -1.46 3.57 9.96
C HIS A 229 -2.93 3.27 10.21
N GLY A 230 -3.20 2.60 11.33
CA GLY A 230 -4.55 2.50 11.88
C GLY A 230 -5.03 3.84 12.42
N ILE A 231 -6.35 4.00 12.44
CA ILE A 231 -7.00 5.20 12.97
C ILE A 231 -8.18 4.81 13.88
N VAL A 232 -8.29 5.49 15.02
CA VAL A 232 -9.47 5.48 15.90
C VAL A 232 -9.99 6.92 15.95
N PHE A 233 -10.83 7.26 15.00
CA PHE A 233 -11.41 8.60 14.87
C PHE A 233 -12.81 8.64 15.47
N GLY A 234 -13.12 9.73 16.15
CA GLY A 234 -14.47 10.08 16.62
C GLY A 234 -14.76 11.55 16.36
N ARG A 235 -16.05 11.88 16.12
CA ARG A 235 -16.51 13.26 15.94
C ARG A 235 -16.36 14.09 17.23
N ASP A 236 -16.37 13.40 18.38
CA ASP A 236 -16.15 13.93 19.71
C ASP A 236 -15.43 12.91 20.62
N GLU A 237 -15.03 13.34 21.80
CA GLU A 237 -14.35 12.52 22.80
C GLU A 237 -15.19 11.32 23.28
N ALA A 238 -16.51 11.43 23.29
CA ALA A 238 -17.39 10.31 23.68
C ALA A 238 -17.36 9.22 22.61
N GLU A 239 -17.36 9.58 21.34
CA GLU A 239 -17.22 8.64 20.21
C GLU A 239 -15.84 8.01 20.20
N VAL A 240 -14.77 8.76 20.41
CA VAL A 240 -13.41 8.22 20.52
C VAL A 240 -13.33 7.17 21.62
N ARG A 241 -13.83 7.47 22.84
CA ARG A 241 -13.87 6.51 23.95
C ARG A 241 -14.69 5.26 23.62
N ARG A 242 -15.84 5.43 22.98
CA ARG A 242 -16.69 4.29 22.56
C ARG A 242 -15.95 3.40 21.54
N LYS A 243 -15.27 3.97 20.57
CA LYS A 243 -14.50 3.25 19.56
C LYS A 243 -13.23 2.61 20.12
N LEU A 244 -12.59 3.22 21.10
CA LEU A 244 -11.48 2.61 21.83
C LEU A 244 -11.95 1.36 22.60
N GLY A 245 -13.13 1.41 23.22
CA GLY A 245 -13.59 0.34 24.11
C GLY A 245 -12.60 0.11 25.25
N ASN A 246 -12.24 -1.14 25.49
CA ASN A 246 -11.29 -1.52 26.54
C ASN A 246 -9.82 -1.47 26.12
N ARG A 247 -9.50 -1.00 24.88
CA ARG A 247 -8.12 -0.93 24.40
C ARG A 247 -7.37 0.25 25.06
N SER A 248 -6.12 0.02 25.46
CA SER A 248 -5.28 1.08 26.01
C SER A 248 -4.89 2.09 24.93
N ARG A 249 -5.29 3.35 25.09
CA ARG A 249 -4.88 4.46 24.20
C ARG A 249 -3.36 4.54 24.10
N ALA A 250 -2.66 4.56 25.23
CA ALA A 250 -1.20 4.67 25.26
C ALA A 250 -0.51 3.51 24.52
N SER A 251 -1.02 2.28 24.66
CA SER A 251 -0.45 1.12 23.95
C SER A 251 -0.64 1.21 22.43
N LEU A 252 -1.78 1.75 21.98
CA LEU A 252 -2.05 1.95 20.55
C LEU A 252 -1.21 3.09 19.98
N GLU A 253 -1.12 4.22 20.69
CA GLU A 253 -0.29 5.38 20.30
C GLU A 253 1.20 5.01 20.22
N ALA A 254 1.70 4.16 21.14
CA ALA A 254 3.07 3.66 21.08
C ALA A 254 3.37 2.83 19.80
N ARG A 255 2.34 2.25 19.19
CA ARG A 255 2.41 1.56 17.90
C ARG A 255 2.15 2.50 16.71
N GLY A 256 1.96 3.79 16.97
CA GLY A 256 1.70 4.82 15.97
C GLY A 256 0.23 4.96 15.54
N ILE A 257 -0.71 4.22 16.13
CA ILE A 257 -2.14 4.37 15.79
C ILE A 257 -2.60 5.79 16.08
N LEU A 258 -3.22 6.43 15.11
CA LEU A 258 -3.80 7.76 15.25
C LEU A 258 -5.11 7.68 16.04
N ILE A 259 -5.23 8.46 17.11
CA ILE A 259 -6.40 8.38 18.00
C ILE A 259 -6.87 9.78 18.36
N GLY A 260 -8.14 10.08 18.11
CA GLY A 260 -8.72 11.32 18.59
C GLY A 260 -9.82 11.90 17.71
N THR A 261 -10.19 13.11 18.05
CA THR A 261 -11.05 14.00 17.26
C THR A 261 -10.27 14.60 16.08
N ALA A 262 -10.93 15.34 15.19
CA ALA A 262 -10.30 15.95 14.03
C ALA A 262 -9.07 16.81 14.39
N HIS A 263 -9.16 17.61 15.43
CA HIS A 263 -8.06 18.45 15.89
C HIS A 263 -6.83 17.62 16.32
N GLU A 264 -7.03 16.60 17.16
CA GLU A 264 -5.95 15.73 17.62
C GLU A 264 -5.33 14.91 16.47
N ILE A 265 -6.14 14.49 15.49
CA ILE A 265 -5.63 13.81 14.30
C ILE A 265 -4.75 14.74 13.48
N VAL A 266 -5.16 16.00 13.25
CA VAL A 266 -4.36 16.98 12.51
C VAL A 266 -3.00 17.23 13.19
N GLU A 267 -2.98 17.37 14.53
CA GLU A 267 -1.73 17.52 15.27
C GLU A 267 -0.81 16.30 15.13
N GLN A 268 -1.38 15.09 15.18
CA GLN A 268 -0.62 13.86 14.99
C GLN A 268 -0.08 13.76 13.57
N LEU A 269 -0.86 14.13 12.55
CA LEU A 269 -0.42 14.18 11.15
C LEU A 269 0.72 15.18 10.95
N GLY A 270 0.70 16.33 11.63
CA GLY A 270 1.80 17.29 11.63
C GLY A 270 3.13 16.68 12.07
N ARG A 271 3.12 15.89 13.16
CA ARG A 271 4.32 15.18 13.64
C ARG A 271 4.88 14.16 12.63
N TYR A 272 4.02 13.50 11.86
CA TYR A 272 4.46 12.61 10.77
C TYR A 272 5.00 13.39 9.58
N ALA A 273 4.39 14.52 9.22
CA ALA A 273 4.92 15.40 8.17
C ALA A 273 6.34 15.91 8.52
N GLU A 274 6.55 16.33 9.77
CA GLU A 274 7.88 16.73 10.29
C GLU A 274 8.89 15.57 10.28
N ALA A 275 8.43 14.33 10.40
CA ALA A 275 9.26 13.15 10.28
C ALA A 275 9.60 12.78 8.82
N GLY A 276 8.97 13.47 7.84
CA GLY A 276 9.21 13.29 6.41
C GLY A 276 8.19 12.42 5.69
N VAL A 277 7.04 12.12 6.30
CA VAL A 277 5.93 11.44 5.62
C VAL A 277 5.29 12.40 4.62
N GLN A 278 5.21 11.98 3.37
CA GLN A 278 4.60 12.74 2.27
C GLN A 278 3.17 12.29 1.96
N ARG A 279 2.87 11.00 2.21
CA ARG A 279 1.53 10.41 2.11
C ARG A 279 1.25 9.54 3.32
N LEU A 280 0.09 9.71 3.94
CA LEU A 280 -0.38 8.82 4.98
C LEU A 280 -1.62 8.08 4.50
N MET A 281 -1.59 6.74 4.60
CA MET A 281 -2.65 5.83 4.21
C MET A 281 -3.37 5.34 5.46
N LEU A 282 -4.57 5.87 5.70
CA LEU A 282 -5.37 5.59 6.88
C LEU A 282 -6.08 4.25 6.74
N GLN A 283 -5.74 3.27 7.58
CA GLN A 283 -6.41 1.98 7.61
C GLN A 283 -7.84 2.14 8.15
N TRP A 284 -8.82 2.03 7.24
CA TRP A 284 -10.24 2.12 7.53
C TRP A 284 -10.87 0.74 7.57
N LEU A 285 -11.19 0.25 8.78
CA LEU A 285 -11.67 -1.12 8.99
C LEU A 285 -13.20 -1.24 8.97
N ASP A 286 -13.91 -0.15 9.18
CA ASP A 286 -15.38 -0.12 9.23
C ASP A 286 -15.92 0.28 7.85
N LEU A 287 -16.01 -0.70 6.94
CA LEU A 287 -16.36 -0.47 5.54
C LEU A 287 -17.77 0.09 5.30
N ASP A 288 -18.64 0.01 6.29
CA ASP A 288 -20.02 0.48 6.20
C ASP A 288 -20.24 1.87 6.85
N ASP A 289 -19.28 2.38 7.64
CA ASP A 289 -19.40 3.66 8.35
C ASP A 289 -18.92 4.84 7.46
N LEU A 290 -19.68 5.16 6.43
CA LEU A 290 -19.38 6.27 5.52
C LEU A 290 -19.62 7.64 6.16
N ASP A 291 -20.57 7.78 7.07
CA ASP A 291 -20.86 9.03 7.78
C ASP A 291 -19.65 9.49 8.61
N ARG A 292 -18.94 8.54 9.24
CA ARG A 292 -17.72 8.85 9.98
C ARG A 292 -16.55 9.14 9.04
N LEU A 293 -16.48 8.46 7.89
CA LEU A 293 -15.48 8.77 6.85
C LEU A 293 -15.68 10.20 6.32
N GLU A 294 -16.92 10.62 6.10
CA GLU A 294 -17.28 11.99 5.74
C GLU A 294 -16.87 13.00 6.84
N ALA A 295 -17.17 12.67 8.10
CA ALA A 295 -16.77 13.52 9.23
C ALA A 295 -15.24 13.65 9.33
N LEU A 296 -14.49 12.58 9.09
CA LEU A 296 -13.02 12.60 9.01
C LEU A 296 -12.55 13.51 7.87
N ALA A 297 -13.13 13.38 6.69
CA ALA A 297 -12.78 14.20 5.54
C ALA A 297 -13.02 15.69 5.81
N HIS A 298 -14.20 16.04 6.28
CA HIS A 298 -14.55 17.44 6.59
C HIS A 298 -13.72 18.04 7.72
N GLY A 299 -13.40 17.25 8.74
CA GLY A 299 -12.65 17.71 9.90
C GLY A 299 -11.14 17.76 9.71
N VAL A 300 -10.59 16.90 8.83
CA VAL A 300 -9.13 16.76 8.70
C VAL A 300 -8.62 17.23 7.34
N LEU A 301 -9.20 16.80 6.21
CA LEU A 301 -8.67 17.17 4.89
C LEU A 301 -8.65 18.68 4.65
N ARG A 302 -9.69 19.40 5.08
CA ARG A 302 -9.76 20.86 4.94
C ARG A 302 -8.68 21.63 5.69
N GLN A 303 -8.08 21.02 6.71
CA GLN A 303 -7.01 21.65 7.50
C GLN A 303 -5.61 21.34 6.95
N LEU A 304 -5.50 20.43 5.99
CA LEU A 304 -4.23 20.02 5.37
C LEU A 304 -4.01 20.68 4.00
N GLN A 305 -5.04 21.34 3.47
CA GLN A 305 -5.00 22.14 2.24
C GLN A 305 -4.55 23.56 2.55
#